data_a00db4a42d2e6052cd7fd4c7a348de3e
#
_entry.id   a00db4a42d2e6052cd7fd4c7a348de3e
#
_cell.length_a   1.000
_cell.length_b   1.000
_cell.length_c   1.000
_cell.angle_alpha   90.00
_cell.angle_beta   90.00
_cell.angle_gamma   90.00
#
_symmetry.space_group_name_H-M   'P 1'
#
loop_
_entity.id
_entity.type
_entity.pdbx_description
1 polymer ?
#
loop_
_entity_poly.entity_id
_entity_poly.type
_entity_poly.pdbx_seq_one_letter_code
_entity_poly.pdbx_strand_id
1 'polypeptide(L)'
;MIFDGKAILVTGGTGSMGKTFVRRVLTGEQGTPKKIIVFSRDEAKQHDMRVSYMNKRAVTDEVIYQNFMRVLEFRIGDVRDYASVCAAVKNADIVINAAALKQVPSCEYFPTQAVLTNCIGASNIVRAIEENSYPVETVLAVSTDKAVKPVNVMGMTKSIQERIITSANILNPKTRFVCVRYGNVLASRGSVVPLFHEQIRNGGPVTITVPDMTRFLLSLDQAVDTVFAALGEAKRGETYIPRVSSATVLQIAQALIGERNIEIRVIGIRPGEKIHEILVSEEEANHCVERGKYYAILPMLPELRDPCEKESCALTKEFSSADVVLDRKGTIDLLKRNRLMVEDLETLGDGELLR
;
A
#
# COMPACT_ATOMS: atom_id res chain seq x y z
N MET A 1 3.46 -11.12 20.22
CA MET A 1 3.36 -10.83 18.76
C MET A 1 2.38 -9.70 18.51
N ILE A 2 2.46 -9.02 17.37
CA ILE A 2 1.71 -7.77 17.09
C ILE A 2 0.19 -7.97 17.22
N PHE A 3 -0.32 -9.11 16.77
CA PHE A 3 -1.78 -9.34 16.64
C PHE A 3 -2.38 -10.25 17.72
N ASP A 4 -1.59 -10.73 18.68
CA ASP A 4 -2.13 -11.64 19.70
C ASP A 4 -3.30 -11.03 20.47
N GLY A 5 -4.46 -11.67 20.36
CA GLY A 5 -5.71 -11.26 21.02
C GLY A 5 -6.32 -9.94 20.52
N LYS A 6 -5.79 -9.32 19.45
CA LYS A 6 -6.24 -8.02 18.92
C LYS A 6 -7.37 -8.16 17.92
N ALA A 7 -8.26 -7.18 17.93
CA ALA A 7 -9.27 -6.96 16.89
C ALA A 7 -8.71 -5.96 15.86
N ILE A 8 -8.65 -6.37 14.60
CA ILE A 8 -8.04 -5.60 13.51
C ILE A 8 -9.13 -5.17 12.53
N LEU A 9 -9.27 -3.87 12.30
CA LEU A 9 -10.12 -3.34 11.23
C LEU A 9 -9.26 -3.02 9.99
N VAL A 10 -9.66 -3.54 8.83
CA VAL A 10 -9.00 -3.26 7.54
C VAL A 10 -9.97 -2.57 6.61
N THR A 11 -9.87 -1.24 6.48
CA THR A 11 -10.66 -0.52 5.47
C THR A 11 -10.07 -0.77 4.09
N GLY A 12 -10.91 -0.93 3.07
CA GLY A 12 -10.42 -1.34 1.75
C GLY A 12 -9.85 -2.76 1.72
N GLY A 13 -10.22 -3.61 2.68
CA GLY A 13 -9.67 -4.96 2.86
C GLY A 13 -9.89 -5.92 1.69
N THR A 14 -10.79 -5.60 0.76
CA THR A 14 -11.00 -6.36 -0.49
C THR A 14 -10.08 -5.94 -1.66
N GLY A 15 -9.26 -4.91 -1.47
CA GLY A 15 -8.21 -4.51 -2.42
C GLY A 15 -6.99 -5.44 -2.37
N SER A 16 -6.07 -5.33 -3.36
CA SER A 16 -4.88 -6.23 -3.45
C SER A 16 -4.05 -6.23 -2.16
N MET A 17 -3.70 -5.06 -1.63
CA MET A 17 -2.94 -4.96 -0.38
C MET A 17 -3.74 -5.50 0.80
N GLY A 18 -5.02 -5.13 0.93
CA GLY A 18 -5.89 -5.59 2.02
C GLY A 18 -6.07 -7.11 2.03
N LYS A 19 -6.28 -7.74 0.86
CA LYS A 19 -6.37 -9.21 0.73
C LYS A 19 -5.06 -9.90 1.16
N THR A 20 -3.91 -9.38 0.71
CA THR A 20 -2.59 -9.93 1.07
C THR A 20 -2.33 -9.77 2.57
N PHE A 21 -2.64 -8.60 3.14
CA PHE A 21 -2.54 -8.36 4.58
C PHE A 21 -3.40 -9.34 5.37
N VAL A 22 -4.70 -9.45 5.03
CA VAL A 22 -5.63 -10.38 5.71
C VAL A 22 -5.15 -11.82 5.60
N ARG A 23 -4.71 -12.26 4.41
CA ARG A 23 -4.15 -13.61 4.20
C ARG A 23 -2.97 -13.87 5.12
N ARG A 24 -1.99 -12.96 5.18
CA ARG A 24 -0.79 -13.11 6.00
C ARG A 24 -1.08 -13.04 7.50
N VAL A 25 -2.06 -12.25 7.94
CA VAL A 25 -2.51 -12.27 9.33
C VAL A 25 -3.17 -13.62 9.67
N LEU A 26 -3.93 -14.20 8.74
CA LEU A 26 -4.56 -15.52 8.93
C LEU A 26 -3.55 -16.68 8.99
N THR A 27 -2.33 -16.53 8.41
CA THR A 27 -1.25 -17.53 8.59
C THR A 27 -0.69 -17.58 10.01
N GLY A 28 -0.94 -16.54 10.81
CA GLY A 28 -0.41 -16.46 12.17
C GLY A 28 1.03 -15.94 12.28
N GLU A 29 1.64 -15.44 11.20
CA GLU A 29 3.04 -14.96 11.18
C GLU A 29 3.36 -13.96 12.30
N GLN A 30 2.40 -13.11 12.65
CA GLN A 30 2.54 -12.02 13.63
C GLN A 30 1.65 -12.22 14.86
N GLY A 31 1.22 -13.47 15.13
CA GLY A 31 0.36 -13.83 16.22
C GLY A 31 -1.07 -14.15 15.80
N THR A 32 -1.89 -14.53 16.78
CA THR A 32 -3.27 -14.96 16.54
C THR A 32 -4.23 -13.82 16.91
N PRO A 33 -4.88 -13.17 15.92
CA PRO A 33 -5.85 -12.13 16.20
C PRO A 33 -7.12 -12.68 16.86
N LYS A 34 -7.76 -11.86 17.67
CA LYS A 34 -9.12 -12.13 18.17
C LYS A 34 -10.14 -12.02 17.05
N LYS A 35 -9.99 -11.01 16.18
CA LYS A 35 -10.90 -10.72 15.08
C LYS A 35 -10.20 -9.94 13.99
N ILE A 36 -10.57 -10.18 12.73
CA ILE A 36 -10.20 -9.37 11.57
C ILE A 36 -11.50 -8.89 10.91
N ILE A 37 -11.70 -7.58 10.82
CA ILE A 37 -12.89 -6.98 10.20
C ILE A 37 -12.50 -6.42 8.85
N VAL A 38 -12.97 -7.04 7.77
CA VAL A 38 -12.81 -6.53 6.39
C VAL A 38 -13.94 -5.56 6.10
N PHE A 39 -13.60 -4.27 6.01
CA PHE A 39 -14.56 -3.19 5.78
C PHE A 39 -14.40 -2.64 4.36
N SER A 40 -15.44 -2.73 3.54
CA SER A 40 -15.45 -2.17 2.19
C SER A 40 -16.88 -1.94 1.68
N ARG A 41 -17.01 -1.13 0.62
CA ARG A 41 -18.31 -0.84 -0.04
C ARG A 41 -18.77 -1.97 -0.96
N ASP A 42 -17.82 -2.75 -1.47
CA ASP A 42 -18.03 -3.70 -2.57
C ASP A 42 -18.42 -5.07 -2.00
N GLU A 43 -19.72 -5.33 -1.99
CA GLU A 43 -20.31 -6.58 -1.51
C GLU A 43 -19.85 -7.77 -2.36
N ALA A 44 -19.78 -7.62 -3.68
CA ALA A 44 -19.36 -8.70 -4.57
C ALA A 44 -17.91 -9.14 -4.28
N LYS A 45 -16.98 -8.20 -4.11
CA LYS A 45 -15.60 -8.53 -3.72
C LYS A 45 -15.49 -9.16 -2.33
N GLN A 46 -16.37 -8.78 -1.39
CA GLN A 46 -16.43 -9.43 -0.08
C GLN A 46 -16.92 -10.87 -0.21
N HIS A 47 -17.95 -11.10 -1.03
CA HIS A 47 -18.47 -12.43 -1.33
C HIS A 47 -17.39 -13.31 -1.96
N ASP A 48 -16.73 -12.83 -3.03
CA ASP A 48 -15.64 -13.56 -3.70
C ASP A 48 -14.51 -13.92 -2.73
N MET A 49 -14.11 -12.97 -1.88
CA MET A 49 -13.09 -13.21 -0.88
C MET A 49 -13.52 -14.27 0.13
N ARG A 50 -14.77 -14.26 0.60
CA ARG A 50 -15.34 -15.27 1.48
C ARG A 50 -15.33 -16.64 0.83
N VAL A 51 -15.84 -16.75 -0.39
CA VAL A 51 -15.89 -18.00 -1.15
C VAL A 51 -14.50 -18.56 -1.40
N SER A 52 -13.52 -17.70 -1.72
CA SER A 52 -12.13 -18.14 -1.93
C SER A 52 -11.53 -18.80 -0.69
N TYR A 53 -11.84 -18.31 0.52
CA TYR A 53 -11.38 -18.94 1.77
C TYR A 53 -12.15 -20.23 2.10
N MET A 54 -13.48 -20.28 1.81
CA MET A 54 -14.28 -21.49 2.04
C MET A 54 -13.87 -22.66 1.16
N ASN A 55 -13.38 -22.38 -0.07
CA ASN A 55 -12.97 -23.39 -1.05
C ASN A 55 -11.51 -23.85 -0.89
N LYS A 56 -10.74 -23.26 0.01
CA LYS A 56 -9.37 -23.69 0.30
C LYS A 56 -9.39 -25.00 1.09
N ARG A 57 -9.01 -26.10 0.43
CA ARG A 57 -8.98 -27.47 1.01
C ARG A 57 -7.57 -28.10 1.00
N ALA A 58 -6.53 -27.37 0.58
CA ALA A 58 -5.18 -27.90 0.58
C ALA A 58 -4.59 -27.92 2.00
N VAL A 59 -3.81 -28.94 2.32
CA VAL A 59 -3.21 -29.16 3.67
C VAL A 59 -2.40 -27.94 4.14
N THR A 60 -1.73 -27.23 3.24
CA THR A 60 -0.98 -25.99 3.55
C THR A 60 -1.87 -24.79 3.89
N ASP A 61 -3.14 -24.83 3.47
CA ASP A 61 -4.12 -23.76 3.70
C ASP A 61 -5.05 -24.05 4.89
N GLU A 62 -4.88 -25.19 5.58
CA GLU A 62 -5.76 -25.59 6.69
C GLU A 62 -5.72 -24.59 7.85
N VAL A 63 -4.54 -24.08 8.18
CA VAL A 63 -4.37 -23.06 9.23
C VAL A 63 -5.13 -21.78 8.86
N ILE A 64 -5.03 -21.35 7.61
CA ILE A 64 -5.77 -20.18 7.11
C ILE A 64 -7.27 -20.43 7.18
N TYR A 65 -7.74 -21.62 6.77
CA TYR A 65 -9.16 -21.97 6.80
C TYR A 65 -9.71 -22.01 8.24
N GLN A 66 -9.01 -22.62 9.16
CA GLN A 66 -9.40 -22.68 10.58
C GLN A 66 -9.46 -21.27 11.20
N ASN A 67 -8.47 -20.44 10.94
CA ASN A 67 -8.45 -19.06 11.40
C ASN A 67 -9.55 -18.22 10.71
N PHE A 68 -9.79 -18.40 9.42
CA PHE A 68 -10.86 -17.74 8.70
C PHE A 68 -12.22 -17.95 9.38
N MET A 69 -12.59 -19.21 9.63
CA MET A 69 -13.88 -19.54 10.23
C MET A 69 -14.07 -18.93 11.64
N ARG A 70 -12.96 -18.78 12.36
CA ARG A 70 -12.98 -18.31 13.76
C ARG A 70 -12.95 -16.79 13.88
N VAL A 71 -12.16 -16.10 13.06
CA VAL A 71 -11.77 -14.70 13.33
C VAL A 71 -12.18 -13.70 12.26
N LEU A 72 -12.48 -14.13 11.01
CA LEU A 72 -12.74 -13.20 9.91
C LEU A 72 -14.19 -12.78 9.85
N GLU A 73 -14.42 -11.46 9.90
CA GLU A 73 -15.73 -10.83 9.76
C GLU A 73 -15.72 -9.89 8.52
N PHE A 74 -16.80 -9.92 7.74
CA PHE A 74 -17.01 -9.01 6.63
C PHE A 74 -18.07 -7.98 7.00
N ARG A 75 -17.76 -6.71 6.75
CA ARG A 75 -18.66 -5.60 7.03
C ARG A 75 -18.76 -4.67 5.82
N ILE A 76 -19.97 -4.56 5.29
CA ILE A 76 -20.25 -3.59 4.21
C ILE A 76 -20.39 -2.22 4.84
N GLY A 77 -19.70 -1.22 4.23
CA GLY A 77 -19.78 0.16 4.65
C GLY A 77 -18.80 1.05 3.87
N ASP A 78 -18.96 2.35 4.01
CA ASP A 78 -18.20 3.36 3.30
C ASP A 78 -17.43 4.24 4.29
N VAL A 79 -16.12 4.45 4.04
CA VAL A 79 -15.30 5.34 4.88
C VAL A 79 -15.76 6.79 4.85
N ARG A 80 -16.53 7.18 3.82
CA ARG A 80 -17.13 8.51 3.69
C ARG A 80 -18.32 8.72 4.61
N ASP A 81 -18.95 7.64 5.06
CA ASP A 81 -20.07 7.66 5.99
C ASP A 81 -19.58 7.50 7.43
N TYR A 82 -19.70 8.57 8.20
CA TYR A 82 -19.22 8.62 9.58
C TYR A 82 -19.87 7.56 10.48
N ALA A 83 -21.18 7.32 10.34
CA ALA A 83 -21.88 6.33 11.15
C ALA A 83 -21.36 4.90 10.87
N SER A 84 -21.15 4.55 9.60
CA SER A 84 -20.54 3.26 9.22
C SER A 84 -19.12 3.11 9.79
N VAL A 85 -18.32 4.19 9.78
CA VAL A 85 -16.96 4.20 10.35
C VAL A 85 -17.01 4.00 11.86
N CYS A 86 -17.87 4.73 12.59
CA CYS A 86 -18.05 4.56 14.04
C CYS A 86 -18.39 3.10 14.39
N ALA A 87 -19.35 2.51 13.68
CA ALA A 87 -19.75 1.12 13.91
C ALA A 87 -18.61 0.11 13.65
N ALA A 88 -17.74 0.40 12.68
CA ALA A 88 -16.61 -0.47 12.36
C ALA A 88 -15.44 -0.33 13.35
N VAL A 89 -15.11 0.91 13.75
CA VAL A 89 -13.96 1.24 14.61
C VAL A 89 -14.20 0.88 16.08
N LYS A 90 -15.46 0.93 16.55
CA LYS A 90 -15.87 0.78 17.96
C LYS A 90 -15.18 -0.35 18.72
N ASN A 91 -14.94 -1.48 18.07
CA ASN A 91 -14.40 -2.69 18.71
C ASN A 91 -13.02 -3.09 18.10
N ALA A 92 -12.31 -2.17 17.48
CA ALA A 92 -11.01 -2.42 16.92
C ALA A 92 -9.91 -1.93 17.87
N ASP A 93 -8.86 -2.75 18.02
CA ASP A 93 -7.62 -2.36 18.68
C ASP A 93 -6.64 -1.74 17.66
N ILE A 94 -6.64 -2.26 16.44
CA ILE A 94 -5.76 -1.82 15.34
C ILE A 94 -6.61 -1.48 14.11
N VAL A 95 -6.36 -0.33 13.50
CA VAL A 95 -7.04 0.10 12.27
C VAL A 95 -6.01 0.25 11.15
N ILE A 96 -6.19 -0.52 10.07
CA ILE A 96 -5.42 -0.38 8.82
C ILE A 96 -6.28 0.38 7.81
N ASN A 97 -5.94 1.64 7.58
CA ASN A 97 -6.63 2.47 6.59
C ASN A 97 -6.01 2.31 5.20
N ALA A 98 -6.54 1.34 4.43
CA ALA A 98 -6.15 1.08 3.04
C ALA A 98 -7.24 1.43 2.01
N ALA A 99 -8.38 1.95 2.46
CA ALA A 99 -9.41 2.45 1.57
C ALA A 99 -8.96 3.72 0.86
N ALA A 100 -8.97 3.72 -0.47
CA ALA A 100 -8.61 4.89 -1.26
C ALA A 100 -9.15 4.82 -2.69
N LEU A 101 -9.34 5.98 -3.33
CA LEU A 101 -9.28 6.11 -4.78
C LEU A 101 -7.80 6.27 -5.17
N LYS A 102 -7.27 5.33 -5.97
CA LYS A 102 -5.84 5.24 -6.29
C LYS A 102 -5.48 5.42 -7.75
N GLN A 103 -6.47 5.41 -8.64
CA GLN A 103 -6.23 5.57 -10.08
C GLN A 103 -6.11 7.06 -10.40
N VAL A 104 -4.94 7.47 -10.92
CA VAL A 104 -4.67 8.87 -11.23
C VAL A 104 -5.73 9.45 -12.18
N PRO A 105 -6.05 8.84 -13.34
CA PRO A 105 -7.07 9.39 -14.24
C PRO A 105 -8.43 9.54 -13.58
N SER A 106 -8.88 8.54 -12.82
CA SER A 106 -10.18 8.61 -12.14
C SER A 106 -10.23 9.74 -11.11
N CYS A 107 -9.12 10.00 -10.41
CA CYS A 107 -9.06 11.09 -9.45
C CYS A 107 -9.08 12.47 -10.14
N GLU A 108 -8.44 12.61 -11.31
CA GLU A 108 -8.48 13.85 -12.09
C GLU A 108 -9.91 14.16 -12.59
N TYR A 109 -10.64 13.15 -13.08
CA TYR A 109 -12.03 13.33 -13.52
C TYR A 109 -13.01 13.52 -12.36
N PHE A 110 -12.73 12.95 -11.20
CA PHE A 110 -13.61 12.97 -10.02
C PHE A 110 -12.89 13.46 -8.76
N PRO A 111 -12.34 14.68 -8.74
CA PRO A 111 -11.49 15.16 -7.63
C PRO A 111 -12.24 15.19 -6.29
N THR A 112 -13.50 15.58 -6.29
CA THR A 112 -14.35 15.57 -5.07
C THR A 112 -14.48 14.16 -4.48
N GLN A 113 -14.61 13.12 -5.31
CA GLN A 113 -14.70 11.75 -4.82
C GLN A 113 -13.36 11.27 -4.24
N ALA A 114 -12.24 11.74 -4.79
CA ALA A 114 -10.91 11.48 -4.24
C ALA A 114 -10.75 12.15 -2.86
N VAL A 115 -11.15 13.41 -2.72
CA VAL A 115 -11.15 14.12 -1.41
C VAL A 115 -12.04 13.41 -0.40
N LEU A 116 -13.28 13.10 -0.75
CA LEU A 116 -14.22 12.42 0.14
C LEU A 116 -13.68 11.06 0.62
N THR A 117 -13.06 10.29 -0.27
CA THR A 117 -12.55 8.96 0.09
C THR A 117 -11.22 9.02 0.82
N ASN A 118 -10.24 9.74 0.27
CA ASN A 118 -8.86 9.72 0.77
C ASN A 118 -8.67 10.65 1.97
N CYS A 119 -9.30 11.83 1.98
CA CYS A 119 -9.15 12.82 3.05
C CYS A 119 -10.24 12.66 4.12
N ILE A 120 -11.53 12.80 3.71
CA ILE A 120 -12.64 12.74 4.67
C ILE A 120 -12.78 11.33 5.26
N GLY A 121 -12.55 10.28 4.46
CA GLY A 121 -12.53 8.91 4.98
C GLY A 121 -11.50 8.70 6.09
N ALA A 122 -10.29 9.24 5.94
CA ALA A 122 -9.26 9.21 6.97
C ALA A 122 -9.64 10.07 8.19
N SER A 123 -10.18 11.28 7.94
CA SER A 123 -10.68 12.17 8.99
C SER A 123 -11.80 11.51 9.81
N ASN A 124 -12.72 10.79 9.17
CA ASN A 124 -13.80 10.08 9.86
C ASN A 124 -13.27 8.99 10.81
N ILE A 125 -12.17 8.30 10.47
CA ILE A 125 -11.53 7.33 11.37
C ILE A 125 -10.97 8.03 12.61
N VAL A 126 -10.21 9.12 12.42
CA VAL A 126 -9.66 9.93 13.52
C VAL A 126 -10.77 10.46 14.41
N ARG A 127 -11.76 11.09 13.80
CA ARG A 127 -12.91 11.68 14.47
C ARG A 127 -13.73 10.64 15.25
N ALA A 128 -13.95 9.44 14.69
CA ALA A 128 -14.65 8.37 15.38
C ALA A 128 -13.97 7.93 16.67
N ILE A 129 -12.62 7.87 16.64
CA ILE A 129 -11.81 7.53 17.83
C ILE A 129 -11.88 8.64 18.88
N GLU A 130 -11.71 9.88 18.45
CA GLU A 130 -11.66 11.05 19.31
C GLU A 130 -13.00 11.32 19.98
N GLU A 131 -14.09 11.49 19.20
CA GLU A 131 -15.40 11.85 19.73
C GLU A 131 -16.04 10.77 20.60
N ASN A 132 -15.72 9.48 20.34
CA ASN A 132 -16.32 8.37 21.07
C ASN A 132 -15.36 7.69 22.07
N SER A 133 -14.13 8.17 22.19
CA SER A 133 -13.10 7.57 23.05
C SER A 133 -12.93 6.06 22.84
N TYR A 134 -12.98 5.59 21.59
CA TYR A 134 -12.80 4.18 21.27
C TYR A 134 -11.39 3.69 21.63
N PRO A 135 -11.23 2.42 22.08
CA PRO A 135 -9.98 1.91 22.63
C PRO A 135 -8.98 1.47 21.54
N VAL A 136 -8.86 2.27 20.47
CA VAL A 136 -7.93 1.97 19.39
C VAL A 136 -6.50 2.30 19.81
N GLU A 137 -5.62 1.30 19.78
CA GLU A 137 -4.21 1.44 20.14
C GLU A 137 -3.39 2.04 18.99
N THR A 138 -3.65 1.59 17.76
CA THR A 138 -2.88 2.03 16.59
C THR A 138 -3.76 2.19 15.35
N VAL A 139 -3.59 3.32 14.66
CA VAL A 139 -4.09 3.55 13.30
C VAL A 139 -2.90 3.66 12.37
N LEU A 140 -2.86 2.79 11.35
CA LEU A 140 -1.86 2.84 10.30
C LEU A 140 -2.54 3.19 8.97
N ALA A 141 -2.10 4.26 8.32
CA ALA A 141 -2.60 4.64 7.00
C ALA A 141 -1.60 4.28 5.90
N VAL A 142 -2.13 3.66 4.84
CA VAL A 142 -1.35 3.33 3.64
C VAL A 142 -1.28 4.55 2.74
N SER A 143 -0.06 4.96 2.36
CA SER A 143 0.23 6.05 1.44
C SER A 143 1.05 5.60 0.23
N THR A 144 1.61 6.54 -0.52
CA THR A 144 2.23 6.29 -1.82
C THR A 144 3.34 7.32 -2.10
N ASP A 145 4.31 6.96 -2.96
CA ASP A 145 5.31 7.84 -3.55
C ASP A 145 4.71 9.09 -4.23
N LYS A 146 3.48 8.98 -4.73
CA LYS A 146 2.78 10.09 -5.39
C LYS A 146 2.29 11.17 -4.42
N ALA A 147 2.29 10.90 -3.11
CA ALA A 147 2.02 11.87 -2.06
C ALA A 147 3.17 12.87 -1.85
N VAL A 148 4.38 12.54 -2.32
CA VAL A 148 5.58 13.37 -2.21
C VAL A 148 5.65 14.31 -3.40
N LYS A 149 5.79 15.63 -3.18
CA LYS A 149 5.77 16.66 -4.24
C LYS A 149 4.66 16.36 -5.27
N PRO A 150 3.38 16.30 -4.88
CA PRO A 150 2.30 15.76 -5.70
C PRO A 150 2.00 16.63 -6.92
N VAL A 151 1.80 16.00 -8.08
CA VAL A 151 1.47 16.64 -9.35
C VAL A 151 0.09 16.23 -9.89
N ASN A 152 -0.66 15.45 -9.13
CA ASN A 152 -2.00 14.99 -9.48
C ASN A 152 -2.90 14.90 -8.25
N VAL A 153 -4.23 14.90 -8.48
CA VAL A 153 -5.24 14.90 -7.41
C VAL A 153 -5.09 13.70 -6.46
N MET A 154 -4.76 12.52 -6.99
CA MET A 154 -4.57 11.33 -6.16
C MET A 154 -3.42 11.56 -5.17
N GLY A 155 -2.26 12.02 -5.65
CA GLY A 155 -1.12 12.35 -4.80
C GLY A 155 -1.43 13.46 -3.79
N MET A 156 -2.11 14.55 -4.22
CA MET A 156 -2.52 15.65 -3.33
C MET A 156 -3.41 15.15 -2.19
N THR A 157 -4.41 14.33 -2.50
CA THR A 157 -5.32 13.79 -1.46
C THR A 157 -4.62 12.81 -0.53
N LYS A 158 -3.64 12.04 -1.02
CA LYS A 158 -2.84 11.15 -0.19
C LYS A 158 -1.86 11.92 0.70
N SER A 159 -1.27 13.02 0.21
CA SER A 159 -0.45 13.93 1.02
C SER A 159 -1.26 14.53 2.18
N ILE A 160 -2.47 15.01 1.89
CA ILE A 160 -3.38 15.52 2.94
C ILE A 160 -3.76 14.40 3.92
N GLN A 161 -4.04 13.19 3.43
CA GLN A 161 -4.31 12.03 4.30
C GLN A 161 -3.17 11.77 5.30
N GLU A 162 -1.91 11.81 4.85
CA GLU A 162 -0.76 11.64 5.76
C GLU A 162 -0.78 12.71 6.86
N ARG A 163 -1.05 13.97 6.51
CA ARG A 163 -1.11 15.06 7.51
C ARG A 163 -2.27 14.88 8.50
N ILE A 164 -3.46 14.48 8.03
CA ILE A 164 -4.61 14.18 8.91
C ILE A 164 -4.23 13.09 9.92
N ILE A 165 -3.63 12.00 9.45
CA ILE A 165 -3.26 10.87 10.30
C ILE A 165 -2.14 11.25 11.27
N THR A 166 -1.06 11.87 10.81
CA THR A 166 0.07 12.18 11.68
C THR A 166 -0.26 13.25 12.72
N SER A 167 -1.02 14.29 12.36
CA SER A 167 -1.45 15.34 13.29
C SER A 167 -2.42 14.86 14.36
N ALA A 168 -3.19 13.79 14.09
CA ALA A 168 -4.12 13.20 15.06
C ALA A 168 -3.43 12.75 16.36
N ASN A 169 -2.13 12.51 16.32
CA ASN A 169 -1.34 12.21 17.52
C ASN A 169 -1.33 13.31 18.58
N ILE A 170 -1.57 14.58 18.22
CA ILE A 170 -1.58 15.70 19.17
C ILE A 170 -2.76 15.57 20.13
N LEU A 171 -3.95 15.35 19.57
CA LEU A 171 -5.20 15.33 20.34
C LEU A 171 -5.54 13.96 20.93
N ASN A 172 -4.91 12.90 20.44
CA ASN A 172 -5.20 11.52 20.83
C ASN A 172 -3.98 10.83 21.48
N PRO A 173 -3.64 11.13 22.74
CA PRO A 173 -2.44 10.60 23.38
C PRO A 173 -2.46 9.08 23.59
N LYS A 174 -3.62 8.45 23.60
CA LYS A 174 -3.78 6.99 23.78
C LYS A 174 -3.65 6.18 22.49
N THR A 175 -3.96 6.76 21.35
CA THR A 175 -3.89 6.12 20.05
C THR A 175 -2.63 6.55 19.30
N ARG A 176 -1.87 5.60 18.78
CA ARG A 176 -0.71 5.87 17.93
C ARG A 176 -1.15 5.91 16.47
N PHE A 177 -0.92 7.04 15.80
CA PHE A 177 -1.21 7.23 14.39
C PHE A 177 0.09 7.27 13.60
N VAL A 178 0.22 6.39 12.59
CA VAL A 178 1.40 6.25 11.75
C VAL A 178 1.02 6.06 10.29
N CYS A 179 1.96 6.31 9.38
CA CYS A 179 1.78 6.08 7.96
C CYS A 179 2.82 5.08 7.42
N VAL A 180 2.50 4.41 6.33
CA VAL A 180 3.46 3.74 5.47
C VAL A 180 3.37 4.33 4.08
N ARG A 181 4.52 4.58 3.45
CA ARG A 181 4.61 5.14 2.10
C ARG A 181 5.47 4.21 1.27
N TYR A 182 4.94 3.73 0.15
CA TYR A 182 5.69 2.88 -0.77
C TYR A 182 5.32 3.17 -2.23
N GLY A 183 6.18 2.72 -3.14
CA GLY A 183 6.04 2.94 -4.57
C GLY A 183 5.06 1.99 -5.26
N ASN A 184 5.30 1.74 -6.52
CA ASN A 184 4.46 0.88 -7.34
C ASN A 184 4.54 -0.57 -6.85
N VAL A 185 3.38 -1.11 -6.48
CA VAL A 185 3.25 -2.53 -6.15
C VAL A 185 3.11 -3.33 -7.43
N LEU A 186 4.06 -4.26 -7.64
CA LEU A 186 4.11 -5.16 -8.79
C LEU A 186 2.80 -5.94 -8.92
N ALA A 187 2.31 -6.09 -10.14
CA ALA A 187 1.09 -6.82 -10.48
C ALA A 187 -0.20 -6.34 -9.77
N SER A 188 -0.21 -5.15 -9.17
CA SER A 188 -1.46 -4.57 -8.67
C SER A 188 -2.38 -4.17 -9.82
N ARG A 189 -3.70 -4.23 -9.61
CA ARG A 189 -4.70 -3.85 -10.63
C ARG A 189 -4.42 -2.48 -11.23
N GLY A 190 -4.37 -2.40 -12.56
CA GLY A 190 -4.10 -1.18 -13.31
C GLY A 190 -2.65 -0.71 -13.27
N SER A 191 -1.70 -1.56 -12.88
CA SER A 191 -0.26 -1.28 -12.94
C SER A 191 0.34 -1.69 -14.29
N VAL A 192 1.60 -1.26 -14.52
CA VAL A 192 2.29 -1.42 -15.81
C VAL A 192 2.54 -2.89 -16.18
N VAL A 193 2.84 -3.76 -15.22
CA VAL A 193 3.14 -5.17 -15.49
C VAL A 193 1.95 -5.92 -16.09
N PRO A 194 0.72 -5.90 -15.50
CA PRO A 194 -0.45 -6.48 -16.11
C PRO A 194 -0.78 -5.92 -17.52
N LEU A 195 -0.58 -4.61 -17.71
CA LEU A 195 -0.79 -3.99 -19.03
C LEU A 195 0.19 -4.57 -20.06
N PHE A 196 1.46 -4.69 -19.73
CA PHE A 196 2.45 -5.27 -20.62
C PHE A 196 2.16 -6.75 -20.93
N HIS A 197 1.74 -7.52 -19.93
CA HIS A 197 1.32 -8.89 -20.15
C HIS A 197 0.17 -8.99 -21.17
N GLU A 198 -0.86 -8.16 -21.02
CA GLU A 198 -1.99 -8.12 -21.95
C GLU A 198 -1.52 -7.76 -23.37
N GLN A 199 -0.69 -6.73 -23.51
CA GLN A 199 -0.15 -6.30 -24.79
C GLN A 199 0.73 -7.38 -25.44
N ILE A 200 1.58 -8.07 -24.67
CA ILE A 200 2.43 -9.16 -25.17
C ILE A 200 1.58 -10.34 -25.64
N ARG A 201 0.56 -10.76 -24.89
CA ARG A 201 -0.36 -11.83 -25.29
C ARG A 201 -1.11 -11.51 -26.60
N ASN A 202 -1.43 -10.24 -26.80
CA ASN A 202 -2.11 -9.77 -28.02
C ASN A 202 -1.16 -9.54 -29.20
N GLY A 203 0.14 -9.90 -29.08
CA GLY A 203 1.12 -9.71 -30.14
C GLY A 203 1.73 -8.32 -30.24
N GLY A 204 1.47 -7.46 -29.27
CA GLY A 204 2.01 -6.11 -29.18
C GLY A 204 1.17 -5.04 -29.92
N PRO A 205 1.70 -3.81 -30.08
CA PRO A 205 2.97 -3.33 -29.49
C PRO A 205 2.88 -3.16 -27.97
N VAL A 206 4.02 -3.26 -27.27
CA VAL A 206 4.12 -2.84 -25.87
C VAL A 206 4.32 -1.33 -25.82
N THR A 207 3.42 -0.63 -25.14
CA THR A 207 3.42 0.83 -25.09
C THR A 207 4.07 1.34 -23.80
N ILE A 208 5.11 2.19 -23.94
CA ILE A 208 5.76 2.87 -22.82
C ILE A 208 5.58 4.39 -22.95
N THR A 209 5.61 5.09 -21.83
CA THR A 209 5.50 6.56 -21.81
C THR A 209 6.76 7.22 -22.35
N VAL A 210 7.85 7.17 -21.59
CA VAL A 210 9.18 7.60 -22.02
C VAL A 210 10.22 6.59 -21.52
N PRO A 211 11.33 6.37 -22.25
CA PRO A 211 12.33 5.35 -21.91
C PRO A 211 12.94 5.52 -20.53
N ASP A 212 13.24 6.76 -20.15
CA ASP A 212 13.96 7.09 -18.91
C ASP A 212 13.06 7.12 -17.66
N MET A 213 11.76 6.90 -17.82
CA MET A 213 10.82 6.88 -16.71
C MET A 213 11.13 5.72 -15.76
N THR A 214 11.38 6.03 -14.48
CA THR A 214 11.67 5.02 -13.45
C THR A 214 10.52 4.84 -12.47
N ARG A 215 10.39 3.64 -11.93
CA ARG A 215 9.40 3.31 -10.90
C ARG A 215 10.02 2.46 -9.80
N PHE A 216 9.76 2.81 -8.54
CA PHE A 216 10.04 1.91 -7.43
C PHE A 216 9.21 0.63 -7.57
N LEU A 217 9.84 -0.50 -7.32
CA LEU A 217 9.24 -1.81 -7.51
C LEU A 217 9.27 -2.60 -6.21
N LEU A 218 8.10 -2.98 -5.71
CA LEU A 218 8.00 -3.88 -4.57
C LEU A 218 6.85 -4.87 -4.77
N SER A 219 6.97 -6.05 -4.16
CA SER A 219 5.89 -7.03 -4.16
C SER A 219 4.79 -6.66 -3.18
N LEU A 220 3.63 -7.29 -3.29
CA LEU A 220 2.56 -7.17 -2.30
C LEU A 220 3.02 -7.63 -0.91
N ASP A 221 3.82 -8.70 -0.84
CA ASP A 221 4.36 -9.21 0.42
C ASP A 221 5.33 -8.19 1.06
N GLN A 222 6.21 -7.55 0.28
CA GLN A 222 7.07 -6.47 0.79
C GLN A 222 6.28 -5.24 1.26
N ALA A 223 5.16 -4.91 0.59
CA ALA A 223 4.26 -3.86 1.05
C ALA A 223 3.64 -4.21 2.42
N VAL A 224 3.23 -5.45 2.62
CA VAL A 224 2.72 -5.94 3.90
C VAL A 224 3.82 -6.05 4.95
N ASP A 225 5.06 -6.44 4.59
CA ASP A 225 6.22 -6.39 5.49
C ASP A 225 6.45 -4.98 6.04
N THR A 226 6.29 -3.96 5.18
CA THR A 226 6.40 -2.54 5.61
C THR A 226 5.30 -2.18 6.61
N VAL A 227 4.07 -2.67 6.41
CA VAL A 227 2.97 -2.48 7.36
C VAL A 227 3.26 -3.17 8.70
N PHE A 228 3.76 -4.42 8.68
CA PHE A 228 4.11 -5.15 9.90
C PHE A 228 5.25 -4.46 10.67
N ALA A 229 6.30 -4.02 9.98
CA ALA A 229 7.39 -3.27 10.59
C ALA A 229 6.89 -1.98 11.25
N ALA A 230 6.08 -1.19 10.54
CA ALA A 230 5.52 0.05 11.08
C ALA A 230 4.59 -0.20 12.28
N LEU A 231 3.79 -1.28 12.25
CA LEU A 231 2.96 -1.65 13.40
C LEU A 231 3.78 -2.04 14.63
N GLY A 232 4.92 -2.73 14.43
CA GLY A 232 5.79 -3.18 15.50
C GLY A 232 6.71 -2.09 16.05
N GLU A 233 7.23 -1.21 15.19
CA GLU A 233 8.39 -0.37 15.51
C GLU A 233 8.15 1.14 15.41
N ALA A 234 7.20 1.60 14.56
CA ALA A 234 7.04 3.02 14.29
C ALA A 234 6.61 3.79 15.55
N LYS A 235 7.23 4.93 15.78
CA LYS A 235 6.83 5.88 16.82
C LYS A 235 5.64 6.72 16.35
N ARG A 236 5.02 7.44 17.27
CA ARG A 236 3.86 8.30 16.99
C ARG A 236 4.21 9.34 15.92
N GLY A 237 3.38 9.40 14.88
CA GLY A 237 3.53 10.37 13.79
C GLY A 237 4.60 10.04 12.75
N GLU A 238 5.33 8.93 12.88
CA GLU A 238 6.30 8.50 11.87
C GLU A 238 5.64 7.98 10.60
N THR A 239 6.34 8.16 9.48
CA THR A 239 6.00 7.56 8.18
C THR A 239 7.11 6.58 7.78
N TYR A 240 6.78 5.29 7.68
CA TYR A 240 7.71 4.22 7.30
C TYR A 240 7.78 4.03 5.80
N ILE A 241 9.00 3.85 5.30
CA ILE A 241 9.31 3.76 3.87
C ILE A 241 10.26 2.59 3.64
N PRO A 242 9.91 1.61 2.76
CA PRO A 242 10.81 0.52 2.44
C PRO A 242 11.98 0.99 1.56
N ARG A 243 13.17 0.47 1.82
CA ARG A 243 14.34 0.66 0.97
C ARG A 243 14.27 -0.32 -0.20
N VAL A 244 13.66 0.11 -1.28
CA VAL A 244 13.39 -0.72 -2.46
C VAL A 244 14.12 -0.20 -3.69
N SER A 245 14.41 -1.14 -4.60
CA SER A 245 15.00 -0.81 -5.90
C SER A 245 13.94 -0.30 -6.89
N SER A 246 14.40 0.27 -7.97
CA SER A 246 13.60 0.72 -9.09
C SER A 246 14.06 0.08 -10.40
N ALA A 247 13.27 0.25 -11.47
CA ALA A 247 13.71 -0.03 -12.83
C ALA A 247 13.11 1.02 -13.78
N THR A 248 13.72 1.18 -14.96
CA THR A 248 13.08 1.96 -16.02
C THR A 248 11.89 1.18 -16.60
N VAL A 249 10.87 1.91 -17.05
CA VAL A 249 9.71 1.28 -17.71
C VAL A 249 10.16 0.52 -18.96
N LEU A 250 11.19 1.01 -19.66
CA LEU A 250 11.80 0.32 -20.79
C LEU A 250 12.41 -1.03 -20.38
N GLN A 251 13.20 -1.06 -19.30
CA GLN A 251 13.81 -2.32 -18.81
C GLN A 251 12.74 -3.35 -18.42
N ILE A 252 11.65 -2.92 -17.79
CA ILE A 252 10.54 -3.80 -17.46
C ILE A 252 9.89 -4.38 -18.72
N ALA A 253 9.62 -3.53 -19.73
CA ALA A 253 9.07 -3.96 -21.01
C ALA A 253 9.98 -4.99 -21.70
N GLN A 254 11.27 -4.67 -21.81
CA GLN A 254 12.27 -5.56 -22.44
C GLN A 254 12.42 -6.90 -21.70
N ALA A 255 12.40 -6.87 -20.35
CA ALA A 255 12.49 -8.09 -19.55
C ALA A 255 11.28 -9.01 -19.77
N LEU A 256 10.06 -8.45 -19.86
CA LEU A 256 8.83 -9.20 -20.09
C LEU A 256 8.69 -9.69 -21.55
N ILE A 257 9.13 -8.90 -22.52
CA ILE A 257 9.14 -9.32 -23.93
C ILE A 257 10.12 -10.49 -24.13
N GLY A 258 11.29 -10.46 -23.50
CA GLY A 258 12.33 -11.49 -23.67
C GLY A 258 12.81 -11.57 -25.12
N GLU A 259 12.80 -12.76 -25.70
CA GLU A 259 13.25 -13.03 -27.08
C GLU A 259 12.12 -12.88 -28.13
N ARG A 260 10.92 -12.45 -27.71
CA ARG A 260 9.77 -12.31 -28.63
C ARG A 260 9.97 -11.12 -29.55
N ASN A 261 9.56 -11.26 -30.82
CA ASN A 261 9.59 -10.16 -31.79
C ASN A 261 8.37 -9.26 -31.60
N ILE A 262 8.43 -8.39 -30.56
CA ILE A 262 7.35 -7.45 -30.20
C ILE A 262 7.90 -6.02 -30.18
N GLU A 263 7.26 -5.13 -30.93
CA GLU A 263 7.60 -3.72 -31.01
C GLU A 263 7.35 -3.02 -29.65
N ILE A 264 8.28 -2.16 -29.23
CA ILE A 264 8.08 -1.20 -28.14
C ILE A 264 7.74 0.16 -28.75
N ARG A 265 6.59 0.72 -28.40
CA ARG A 265 6.13 2.02 -28.89
C ARG A 265 6.13 3.06 -27.78
N VAL A 266 6.81 4.18 -28.01
CA VAL A 266 6.80 5.34 -27.09
C VAL A 266 5.55 6.18 -27.37
N ILE A 267 4.72 6.41 -26.35
CA ILE A 267 3.45 7.16 -26.47
C ILE A 267 3.47 8.54 -25.81
N GLY A 268 4.59 8.92 -25.16
CA GLY A 268 4.73 10.18 -24.42
C GLY A 268 4.20 10.11 -22.99
N ILE A 269 4.58 11.10 -22.20
CA ILE A 269 4.18 11.22 -20.79
C ILE A 269 2.70 11.62 -20.70
N ARG A 270 1.98 11.03 -19.78
CA ARG A 270 0.57 11.35 -19.52
C ARG A 270 0.47 12.52 -18.53
N PRO A 271 -0.59 13.33 -18.61
CA PRO A 271 -0.84 14.35 -17.60
C PRO A 271 -0.87 13.77 -16.19
N GLY A 272 -0.21 14.44 -15.25
CA GLY A 272 -0.15 14.00 -13.84
C GLY A 272 0.84 12.87 -13.56
N GLU A 273 1.67 12.45 -14.52
CA GLU A 273 2.77 11.50 -14.30
C GLU A 273 4.11 12.23 -14.09
N LYS A 274 4.94 11.67 -13.23
CA LYS A 274 6.36 12.08 -13.05
C LYS A 274 7.26 11.16 -13.85
N ILE A 275 8.41 11.67 -14.31
CA ILE A 275 9.46 10.83 -14.90
C ILE A 275 10.06 9.93 -13.82
N HIS A 276 10.41 10.50 -12.67
CA HIS A 276 10.92 9.79 -11.50
C HIS A 276 9.97 9.98 -10.32
N GLU A 277 9.70 8.90 -9.58
CA GLU A 277 8.93 8.98 -8.35
C GLU A 277 9.85 9.22 -7.15
N ILE A 278 9.33 9.85 -6.11
CA ILE A 278 10.08 10.23 -4.91
C ILE A 278 9.39 9.62 -3.71
N LEU A 279 10.15 8.96 -2.83
CA LEU A 279 9.65 8.39 -1.58
C LEU A 279 9.94 9.29 -0.36
N VAL A 280 11.06 10.02 -0.39
CA VAL A 280 11.42 11.03 0.62
C VAL A 280 11.80 12.30 -0.12
N SER A 281 11.14 13.41 0.18
CA SER A 281 11.48 14.70 -0.43
C SER A 281 12.77 15.27 0.15
N GLU A 282 13.32 16.30 -0.50
CA GLU A 282 14.49 17.01 -0.02
C GLU A 282 14.27 17.61 1.37
N GLU A 283 13.08 18.19 1.60
CA GLU A 283 12.69 18.77 2.89
C GLU A 283 12.52 17.69 3.97
N GLU A 284 12.04 16.50 3.60
CA GLU A 284 11.89 15.36 4.51
C GLU A 284 13.21 14.65 4.80
N ALA A 285 14.21 14.74 3.93
CA ALA A 285 15.49 14.05 4.06
C ALA A 285 16.21 14.40 5.37
N ASN A 286 16.14 15.67 5.78
CA ASN A 286 16.73 16.16 7.06
C ASN A 286 16.03 15.62 8.32
N HIS A 287 14.89 14.95 8.14
CA HIS A 287 14.09 14.34 9.21
C HIS A 287 13.86 12.84 8.96
N CYS A 288 14.68 12.25 8.08
CA CYS A 288 14.63 10.85 7.75
C CYS A 288 15.71 10.08 8.50
N VAL A 289 15.32 9.04 9.22
CA VAL A 289 16.21 8.17 10.01
C VAL A 289 16.17 6.74 9.49
N GLU A 290 17.19 5.95 9.82
CA GLU A 290 17.26 4.56 9.42
C GLU A 290 16.59 3.67 10.48
N ARG A 291 15.76 2.73 10.02
CA ARG A 291 15.12 1.68 10.81
C ARG A 291 15.35 0.32 10.14
N GLY A 292 16.56 -0.22 10.25
CA GLY A 292 16.93 -1.49 9.62
C GLY A 292 16.75 -1.46 8.09
N LYS A 293 15.77 -2.20 7.58
CA LYS A 293 15.45 -2.25 6.13
C LYS A 293 14.56 -1.10 5.67
N TYR A 294 14.23 -0.16 6.55
CA TYR A 294 13.29 0.92 6.28
C TYR A 294 13.94 2.28 6.55
N TYR A 295 13.37 3.30 5.95
CA TYR A 295 13.48 4.67 6.42
C TYR A 295 12.25 5.04 7.22
N ALA A 296 12.39 5.90 8.22
CA ALA A 296 11.28 6.52 8.92
C ALA A 296 11.43 8.04 8.83
N ILE A 297 10.41 8.71 8.32
CA ILE A 297 10.31 10.18 8.40
C ILE A 297 9.74 10.51 9.78
N LEU A 298 10.49 11.28 10.54
CA LEU A 298 10.08 11.78 11.84
C LEU A 298 8.93 12.78 11.70
N PRO A 299 8.06 12.91 12.72
CA PRO A 299 6.96 13.87 12.69
C PRO A 299 7.42 15.29 12.34
N MET A 300 6.67 15.97 11.47
CA MET A 300 6.95 17.38 11.14
C MET A 300 6.57 18.33 12.27
N LEU A 301 5.59 17.94 13.10
CA LEU A 301 5.11 18.72 14.22
C LEU A 301 6.07 18.57 15.43
N PRO A 302 6.65 19.65 15.94
CA PRO A 302 7.64 19.59 17.02
C PRO A 302 7.14 18.90 18.29
N GLU A 303 5.85 19.05 18.60
CA GLU A 303 5.20 18.48 19.78
C GLU A 303 5.21 16.94 19.79
N LEU A 304 5.42 16.32 18.64
CA LEU A 304 5.47 14.85 18.49
C LEU A 304 6.91 14.33 18.53
N ARG A 305 7.91 15.21 18.63
CA ARG A 305 9.32 14.82 18.68
C ARG A 305 9.81 14.77 20.14
N ASP A 306 10.60 13.75 20.45
CA ASP A 306 11.32 13.73 21.72
C ASP A 306 12.55 14.66 21.63
N PRO A 307 12.62 15.76 22.40
CA PRO A 307 13.77 16.67 22.38
C PRO A 307 15.10 16.00 22.78
N CYS A 308 15.03 14.91 23.52
CA CYS A 308 16.20 14.17 24.00
C CYS A 308 16.72 13.16 22.98
N GLU A 309 15.95 12.84 21.97
CA GLU A 309 16.27 11.81 20.98
C GLU A 309 17.02 12.44 19.79
N LYS A 310 18.36 12.34 19.81
CA LYS A 310 19.21 12.76 18.70
C LYS A 310 19.47 11.57 17.78
N GLU A 311 18.63 11.41 16.76
CA GLU A 311 18.86 10.42 15.71
C GLU A 311 19.62 11.05 14.55
N SER A 312 20.59 10.31 13.97
CA SER A 312 21.32 10.78 12.78
C SER A 312 20.45 10.69 11.54
N CYS A 313 20.48 11.73 10.70
CA CYS A 313 19.79 11.71 9.41
C CYS A 313 20.36 10.60 8.53
N ALA A 314 19.47 9.81 7.95
CA ALA A 314 19.81 8.71 7.04
C ALA A 314 20.06 9.18 5.60
N LEU A 315 19.52 10.32 5.22
CA LEU A 315 19.57 10.87 3.87
C LEU A 315 20.07 12.30 3.89
N THR A 316 20.89 12.65 2.89
CA THR A 316 21.39 14.02 2.66
C THR A 316 20.71 14.70 1.46
N LYS A 317 19.93 13.96 0.70
CA LYS A 317 19.14 14.40 -0.46
C LYS A 317 17.83 13.63 -0.53
N GLU A 318 16.95 14.00 -1.45
CA GLU A 318 15.72 13.24 -1.70
C GLU A 318 16.04 11.78 -2.08
N PHE A 319 15.11 10.88 -1.76
CA PHE A 319 15.17 9.48 -2.20
C PHE A 319 14.27 9.28 -3.40
N SER A 320 14.89 9.26 -4.57
CA SER A 320 14.24 9.16 -5.87
C SER A 320 14.38 7.77 -6.49
N SER A 321 13.42 7.38 -7.31
CA SER A 321 13.49 6.15 -8.10
C SER A 321 14.63 6.18 -9.14
N ALA A 322 15.19 7.34 -9.45
CA ALA A 322 16.38 7.47 -10.29
C ALA A 322 17.67 7.04 -9.59
N ASP A 323 17.71 7.02 -8.23
CA ASP A 323 18.91 6.74 -7.46
C ASP A 323 19.24 5.24 -7.33
N VAL A 324 18.26 4.36 -7.51
CA VAL A 324 18.35 2.92 -7.17
C VAL A 324 17.90 2.01 -8.31
N VAL A 325 18.19 2.42 -9.54
CA VAL A 325 17.78 1.70 -10.75
C VAL A 325 18.58 0.40 -10.89
N LEU A 326 17.88 -0.72 -11.00
CA LEU A 326 18.45 -2.03 -11.30
C LEU A 326 18.97 -2.06 -12.73
N ASP A 327 20.02 -2.84 -12.96
CA ASP A 327 20.41 -3.21 -14.31
C ASP A 327 19.40 -4.20 -14.93
N ARG A 328 19.60 -4.55 -16.22
CA ARG A 328 18.74 -5.49 -16.94
C ARG A 328 18.63 -6.84 -16.22
N LYS A 329 19.74 -7.38 -15.70
CA LYS A 329 19.77 -8.65 -15.00
C LYS A 329 18.99 -8.58 -13.68
N GLY A 330 19.24 -7.56 -12.87
CA GLY A 330 18.53 -7.33 -11.62
C GLY A 330 17.02 -7.15 -11.81
N THR A 331 16.60 -6.47 -12.91
CA THR A 331 15.18 -6.34 -13.25
C THR A 331 14.56 -7.69 -13.60
N ILE A 332 15.22 -8.52 -14.40
CA ILE A 332 14.74 -9.88 -14.74
C ILE A 332 14.67 -10.75 -13.48
N ASP A 333 15.69 -10.72 -12.63
CA ASP A 333 15.74 -11.51 -11.40
C ASP A 333 14.64 -11.10 -10.41
N LEU A 334 14.31 -9.80 -10.36
CA LEU A 334 13.20 -9.30 -9.55
C LEU A 334 11.85 -9.81 -10.07
N LEU A 335 11.62 -9.73 -11.38
CA LEU A 335 10.38 -10.21 -12.00
C LEU A 335 10.22 -11.73 -11.80
N LYS A 336 11.28 -12.52 -12.04
CA LYS A 336 11.28 -13.98 -11.83
C LYS A 336 11.00 -14.37 -10.38
N ARG A 337 11.66 -13.72 -9.40
CA ARG A 337 11.42 -13.99 -7.96
C ARG A 337 9.95 -13.75 -7.57
N ASN A 338 9.30 -12.80 -8.21
CA ASN A 338 7.90 -12.49 -7.96
C ASN A 338 6.92 -13.24 -8.88
N ARG A 339 7.40 -14.19 -9.70
CA ARG A 339 6.60 -14.96 -10.66
C ARG A 339 5.78 -14.06 -11.59
N LEU A 340 6.44 -13.07 -12.16
CA LEU A 340 5.81 -12.06 -13.01
C LEU A 340 6.30 -12.14 -14.47
N MET A 341 7.02 -13.17 -14.84
CA MET A 341 7.36 -13.39 -16.23
C MET A 341 6.12 -13.85 -17.02
N VAL A 342 6.14 -13.68 -18.34
CA VAL A 342 4.99 -14.05 -19.18
C VAL A 342 4.71 -15.56 -19.10
N GLU A 343 5.75 -16.37 -18.96
CA GLU A 343 5.65 -17.82 -18.82
C GLU A 343 4.96 -18.25 -17.50
N ASP A 344 5.11 -17.46 -16.45
CA ASP A 344 4.45 -17.72 -15.15
C ASP A 344 2.93 -17.61 -15.25
N LEU A 345 2.40 -16.81 -16.20
CA LEU A 345 0.96 -16.62 -16.41
C LEU A 345 0.26 -17.87 -16.96
N GLU A 346 0.95 -18.62 -17.79
CA GLU A 346 0.41 -19.84 -18.38
C GLU A 346 0.17 -20.93 -17.34
N THR A 347 0.95 -20.88 -16.23
CA THR A 347 0.86 -21.84 -15.12
C THR A 347 -0.12 -21.42 -14.02
N LEU A 348 -0.36 -20.12 -13.84
CA LEU A 348 -1.13 -19.59 -12.70
C LEU A 348 -2.60 -19.28 -13.00
N GLY A 349 -3.01 -19.27 -14.29
CA GLY A 349 -4.36 -18.84 -14.71
C GLY A 349 -4.63 -17.34 -14.45
N ASP A 350 -5.49 -16.74 -15.27
CA ASP A 350 -5.76 -15.28 -15.27
C ASP A 350 -6.26 -14.69 -13.92
N GLY A 351 -6.75 -15.52 -13.02
CA GLY A 351 -7.30 -15.10 -11.73
C GLY A 351 -6.27 -14.93 -10.62
N GLU A 352 -5.07 -15.49 -10.70
CA GLU A 352 -4.09 -15.48 -9.62
C GLU A 352 -3.13 -14.27 -9.64
N LEU A 353 -2.86 -13.72 -10.80
CA LEU A 353 -2.02 -12.52 -10.94
C LEU A 353 -2.69 -11.22 -10.50
N LEU A 354 -4.01 -11.20 -10.45
CA LEU A 354 -4.82 -10.03 -10.09
C LEU A 354 -5.40 -10.13 -8.66
N ARG A 355 -4.97 -11.12 -7.89
CA ARG A 355 -5.44 -11.39 -6.51
C ARG A 355 -4.77 -10.54 -5.47
#